data_73074672b9a2c582d59314b995250a34
#
_entry.id   73074672b9a2c582d59314b995250a34
#
_cell.length_a   1.000
_cell.length_b   1.000
_cell.length_c   1.000
_cell.angle_alpha   90.00
_cell.angle_beta   90.00
_cell.angle_gamma   90.00
#
_symmetry.space_group_name_H-M   'P 1'
#
loop_
_entity.id
_entity.type
_entity.pdbx_description
1 polymer ?
#
loop_
_entity_poly.entity_id
_entity_poly.type
_entity_poly.pdbx_seq_one_letter_code
_entity_poly.pdbx_strand_id
1 'polypeptide(L)'
;MGEILRVENLTKEYKKGVVAVNSVNFSVNEGEIFALIGPNGAGKTSTIRMISTLITPTGGDAFVDGYSIIKEPDKVRQAITYLPDEAGAYKTMTGMDYLYFMAGLFSSDKDEIDTFVNRGVNMCGLGDRLEEKIGGYSRGMIRKLLLSRAVMTRPRLAILDEATSGLDVINALDIRKTIRKLSAEDGMSFLLSSHNMLEIEYVSDRVGIMAHGKIMAVGTIDELKQRYEAANLEEVFERVVTSDEVR
;
A
#
# COMPACT_ATOMS: atom_id res chain seq x y z
N MET A 1 17.46 -9.96 -7.59
CA MET A 1 16.66 -8.83 -7.13
C MET A 1 16.73 -8.82 -5.61
N GLY A 2 16.96 -7.66 -4.98
CA GLY A 2 16.99 -7.55 -3.52
C GLY A 2 15.58 -7.56 -2.93
N GLU A 3 15.46 -7.87 -1.64
CA GLU A 3 14.21 -7.70 -0.89
C GLU A 3 14.13 -6.27 -0.37
N ILE A 4 13.06 -5.55 -0.72
CA ILE A 4 12.80 -4.21 -0.18
C ILE A 4 12.08 -4.28 1.17
N LEU A 5 11.27 -5.32 1.38
CA LEU A 5 10.59 -5.59 2.63
C LEU A 5 10.76 -7.07 3.01
N ARG A 6 11.15 -7.33 4.25
CA ARG A 6 11.16 -8.66 4.87
C ARG A 6 10.45 -8.61 6.21
N VAL A 7 9.45 -9.46 6.40
CA VAL A 7 8.63 -9.56 7.62
C VAL A 7 8.91 -10.89 8.31
N GLU A 8 9.30 -10.85 9.58
CA GLU A 8 9.76 -12.01 10.35
C GLU A 8 8.95 -12.16 11.65
N ASN A 9 8.10 -13.19 11.70
CA ASN A 9 7.27 -13.56 12.84
C ASN A 9 6.50 -12.38 13.44
N LEU A 10 6.09 -11.45 12.59
CA LEU A 10 5.47 -10.20 13.02
C LEU A 10 4.15 -10.48 13.72
N THR A 11 4.01 -9.97 14.94
CA THR A 11 2.87 -10.25 15.82
C THR A 11 2.33 -8.97 16.41
N LYS A 12 1.00 -8.87 16.50
CA LYS A 12 0.30 -7.79 17.18
C LYS A 12 -0.82 -8.34 18.05
N GLU A 13 -0.65 -8.17 19.32
CA GLU A 13 -1.70 -8.35 20.31
C GLU A 13 -2.15 -6.98 20.84
N TYR A 14 -3.44 -6.74 20.81
CA TYR A 14 -4.06 -5.55 21.41
C TYR A 14 -4.49 -5.85 22.85
N LYS A 15 -4.88 -4.81 23.58
CA LYS A 15 -5.41 -4.94 24.96
C LYS A 15 -6.52 -6.00 25.00
N LYS A 16 -6.59 -6.77 26.09
CA LYS A 16 -7.55 -7.86 26.33
C LYS A 16 -7.27 -9.16 25.58
N GLY A 17 -6.03 -9.40 25.13
CA GLY A 17 -5.65 -10.68 24.51
C GLY A 17 -6.15 -10.86 23.07
N VAL A 18 -6.55 -9.79 22.39
CA VAL A 18 -6.95 -9.88 20.98
C VAL A 18 -5.71 -9.90 20.09
N VAL A 19 -5.38 -11.08 19.55
CA VAL A 19 -4.28 -11.26 18.60
C VAL A 19 -4.78 -10.91 17.19
N ALA A 20 -4.43 -9.71 16.71
CA ALA A 20 -4.82 -9.25 15.38
C ALA A 20 -3.86 -9.70 14.28
N VAL A 21 -2.58 -9.94 14.63
CA VAL A 21 -1.54 -10.47 13.71
C VAL A 21 -0.74 -11.50 14.49
N ASN A 22 -0.58 -12.68 13.94
CA ASN A 22 0.00 -13.84 14.60
C ASN A 22 1.14 -14.45 13.79
N SER A 23 2.37 -14.11 14.11
CA SER A 23 3.60 -14.65 13.54
C SER A 23 3.62 -14.64 12.00
N VAL A 24 3.33 -13.48 11.42
CA VAL A 24 3.26 -13.29 9.97
C VAL A 24 4.65 -13.21 9.36
N ASN A 25 4.86 -13.91 8.25
CA ASN A 25 6.10 -13.95 7.49
C ASN A 25 5.83 -13.77 6.01
N PHE A 26 6.46 -12.81 5.36
CA PHE A 26 6.48 -12.62 3.91
C PHE A 26 7.57 -11.63 3.50
N SER A 27 7.87 -11.56 2.20
CA SER A 27 8.79 -10.58 1.66
C SER A 27 8.23 -9.92 0.40
N VAL A 28 8.74 -8.73 0.09
CA VAL A 28 8.48 -7.97 -1.14
C VAL A 28 9.82 -7.68 -1.80
N ASN A 29 9.94 -7.96 -3.09
CA ASN A 29 11.16 -7.70 -3.84
C ASN A 29 11.21 -6.23 -4.32
N GLU A 30 12.39 -5.76 -4.67
CA GLU A 30 12.56 -4.45 -5.30
C GLU A 30 11.80 -4.40 -6.64
N GLY A 31 11.05 -3.31 -6.87
CA GLY A 31 10.23 -3.11 -8.07
C GLY A 31 8.96 -3.95 -8.14
N GLU A 32 8.67 -4.77 -7.12
CA GLU A 32 7.49 -5.63 -7.07
C GLU A 32 6.24 -4.87 -6.57
N ILE A 33 5.08 -5.23 -7.12
CA ILE A 33 3.77 -4.90 -6.56
C ILE A 33 3.26 -6.12 -5.80
N PHE A 34 3.39 -6.10 -4.48
CA PHE A 34 2.87 -7.13 -3.59
C PHE A 34 1.55 -6.70 -2.97
N ALA A 35 0.53 -7.55 -3.00
CA ALA A 35 -0.75 -7.25 -2.37
C ALA A 35 -1.03 -8.20 -1.18
N LEU A 36 -1.41 -7.61 -0.06
CA LEU A 36 -1.93 -8.31 1.10
C LEU A 36 -3.46 -8.31 1.03
N ILE A 37 -4.05 -9.47 0.75
CA ILE A 37 -5.49 -9.63 0.55
C ILE A 37 -6.14 -10.44 1.67
N GLY A 38 -7.42 -10.22 1.87
CA GLY A 38 -8.19 -10.93 2.90
C GLY A 38 -9.42 -10.14 3.36
N PRO A 39 -10.30 -10.73 4.15
CA PRO A 39 -11.51 -10.07 4.64
C PRO A 39 -11.20 -8.94 5.62
N ASN A 40 -12.23 -8.16 5.94
CA ASN A 40 -12.14 -7.19 7.01
C ASN A 40 -11.86 -7.90 8.35
N GLY A 41 -10.94 -7.35 9.14
CA GLY A 41 -10.50 -7.99 10.39
C GLY A 41 -9.42 -9.08 10.23
N ALA A 42 -8.98 -9.42 9.02
CA ALA A 42 -7.91 -10.40 8.80
C ALA A 42 -6.54 -10.01 9.39
N GLY A 43 -6.33 -8.72 9.72
CA GLY A 43 -5.07 -8.21 10.25
C GLY A 43 -4.25 -7.35 9.28
N LYS A 44 -4.71 -7.17 8.02
CA LYS A 44 -3.99 -6.41 6.97
C LYS A 44 -3.56 -5.02 7.42
N THR A 45 -4.51 -4.19 7.86
CA THR A 45 -4.24 -2.82 8.32
C THR A 45 -3.30 -2.78 9.53
N SER A 46 -3.43 -3.73 10.47
CA SER A 46 -2.51 -3.84 11.62
C SER A 46 -1.10 -4.18 11.16
N THR A 47 -0.95 -5.11 10.22
CA THR A 47 0.34 -5.48 9.62
C THR A 47 0.98 -4.27 8.91
N ILE A 48 0.22 -3.58 8.06
CA ILE A 48 0.68 -2.38 7.36
C ILE A 48 1.08 -1.27 8.34
N ARG A 49 0.29 -1.01 9.38
CA ARG A 49 0.61 0.01 10.39
C ARG A 49 1.88 -0.31 11.18
N MET A 50 2.17 -1.59 11.45
CA MET A 50 3.46 -1.99 12.05
C MET A 50 4.62 -1.73 11.09
N ILE A 51 4.51 -2.17 9.85
CA ILE A 51 5.54 -1.95 8.82
C ILE A 51 5.78 -0.45 8.60
N SER A 52 4.71 0.37 8.62
CA SER A 52 4.78 1.83 8.51
C SER A 52 5.25 2.53 9.80
N THR A 53 5.67 1.78 10.83
CA THR A 53 6.12 2.31 12.13
C THR A 53 5.09 3.13 12.91
N LEU A 54 3.79 3.02 12.58
CA LEU A 54 2.71 3.74 13.25
C LEU A 54 2.28 3.08 14.56
N ILE A 55 2.46 1.77 14.67
CA ILE A 55 2.23 0.99 15.87
C ILE A 55 3.39 0.02 16.10
N THR A 56 3.75 -0.20 17.36
CA THR A 56 4.83 -1.13 17.71
C THR A 56 4.32 -2.58 17.70
N PRO A 57 5.05 -3.53 17.09
CA PRO A 57 4.76 -4.96 17.22
C PRO A 57 4.82 -5.41 18.69
N THR A 58 4.12 -6.50 19.02
CA THR A 58 4.27 -7.20 20.30
C THR A 58 5.29 -8.34 20.21
N GLY A 59 5.65 -8.77 18.99
CA GLY A 59 6.67 -9.77 18.71
C GLY A 59 7.08 -9.74 17.25
N GLY A 60 8.23 -10.34 16.95
CA GLY A 60 8.82 -10.33 15.61
C GLY A 60 9.39 -8.97 15.21
N ASP A 61 9.78 -8.83 13.96
CA ASP A 61 10.30 -7.59 13.37
C ASP A 61 9.93 -7.53 11.87
N ALA A 62 10.13 -6.37 11.25
CA ALA A 62 10.15 -6.23 9.82
C ALA A 62 11.31 -5.32 9.41
N PHE A 63 11.84 -5.55 8.22
CA PHE A 63 12.98 -4.81 7.68
C PHE A 63 12.59 -4.18 6.37
N VAL A 64 12.67 -2.86 6.28
CA VAL A 64 12.44 -2.10 5.05
C VAL A 64 13.77 -1.50 4.61
N ASP A 65 14.18 -1.76 3.37
CA ASP A 65 15.48 -1.34 2.83
C ASP A 65 16.65 -1.73 3.78
N GLY A 66 16.52 -2.90 4.44
CA GLY A 66 17.47 -3.42 5.43
C GLY A 66 17.34 -2.85 6.85
N TYR A 67 16.49 -1.84 7.09
CA TYR A 67 16.33 -1.20 8.40
C TYR A 67 15.17 -1.80 9.20
N SER A 68 15.41 -2.15 10.46
CA SER A 68 14.41 -2.67 11.39
C SER A 68 13.35 -1.61 11.75
N ILE A 69 12.05 -1.98 11.67
CA ILE A 69 10.94 -1.10 12.09
C ILE A 69 10.97 -0.78 13.59
N ILE A 70 11.67 -1.58 14.39
CA ILE A 70 11.79 -1.44 15.85
C ILE A 70 13.04 -0.64 16.23
N LYS A 71 14.20 -1.00 15.64
CA LYS A 71 15.50 -0.45 16.03
C LYS A 71 15.86 0.82 15.29
N GLU A 72 15.39 0.96 14.06
CA GLU A 72 15.75 2.08 13.16
C GLU A 72 14.51 2.69 12.47
N PRO A 73 13.43 3.00 13.22
CA PRO A 73 12.16 3.44 12.64
C PRO A 73 12.27 4.74 11.85
N ASP A 74 13.23 5.62 12.19
CA ASP A 74 13.44 6.88 11.44
C ASP A 74 13.98 6.61 10.03
N LYS A 75 14.89 5.64 9.87
CA LYS A 75 15.39 5.24 8.55
C LYS A 75 14.30 4.57 7.72
N VAL A 76 13.47 3.74 8.36
CA VAL A 76 12.30 3.15 7.70
C VAL A 76 11.36 4.25 7.19
N ARG A 77 11.04 5.26 8.01
CA ARG A 77 10.17 6.38 7.61
C ARG A 77 10.72 7.21 6.44
N GLN A 78 12.05 7.29 6.30
CA GLN A 78 12.69 7.92 5.15
C GLN A 78 12.57 7.09 3.86
N ALA A 79 12.48 5.77 3.99
CA ALA A 79 12.40 4.86 2.84
C ALA A 79 10.97 4.62 2.33
N ILE A 80 9.96 4.91 3.14
CA ILE A 80 8.55 4.61 2.82
C ILE A 80 7.69 5.84 2.64
N THR A 81 6.56 5.63 1.96
CA THR A 81 5.36 6.47 2.15
C THR A 81 4.19 5.58 2.52
N TYR A 82 3.24 6.13 3.26
CA TYR A 82 2.01 5.44 3.63
C TYR A 82 0.78 6.26 3.25
N LEU A 83 -0.13 5.64 2.51
CA LEU A 83 -1.43 6.18 2.16
C LEU A 83 -2.50 5.31 2.81
N PRO A 84 -3.14 5.75 3.92
CA PRO A 84 -4.23 5.01 4.55
C PRO A 84 -5.51 5.08 3.71
N ASP A 85 -6.46 4.17 3.99
CA ASP A 85 -7.79 4.16 3.37
C ASP A 85 -8.52 5.50 3.61
N GLU A 86 -8.60 5.95 4.86
CA GLU A 86 -9.25 7.20 5.24
C GLU A 86 -8.29 8.41 5.18
N ALA A 87 -7.48 8.50 4.13
CA ALA A 87 -6.64 9.67 3.92
C ALA A 87 -7.49 10.86 3.45
N GLY A 88 -7.25 12.01 4.08
CA GLY A 88 -7.85 13.29 3.70
C GLY A 88 -6.85 14.27 3.12
N ALA A 89 -7.35 15.29 2.44
CA ALA A 89 -6.58 16.48 2.04
C ALA A 89 -7.19 17.73 2.64
N TYR A 90 -6.42 18.81 2.73
CA TYR A 90 -6.89 20.08 3.32
C TYR A 90 -7.85 20.79 2.36
N LYS A 91 -9.15 20.74 2.64
CA LYS A 91 -10.23 21.24 1.77
C LYS A 91 -10.15 22.74 1.44
N THR A 92 -9.45 23.52 2.26
CA THR A 92 -9.27 24.97 2.09
C THR A 92 -8.13 25.34 1.16
N MET A 93 -7.19 24.41 0.91
CA MET A 93 -6.06 24.57 -0.01
C MET A 93 -6.49 24.27 -1.44
N THR A 94 -5.75 24.84 -2.41
CA THR A 94 -5.78 24.33 -3.80
C THR A 94 -5.02 23.02 -3.90
N GLY A 95 -5.23 22.26 -4.97
CA GLY A 95 -4.46 21.02 -5.22
C GLY A 95 -2.96 21.32 -5.35
N MET A 96 -2.62 22.43 -6.00
CA MET A 96 -1.24 22.88 -6.19
C MET A 96 -0.60 23.25 -4.85
N ASP A 97 -1.24 24.08 -4.03
CA ASP A 97 -0.75 24.45 -2.70
C ASP A 97 -0.54 23.24 -1.81
N TYR A 98 -1.45 22.26 -1.91
CA TYR A 98 -1.34 21.03 -1.16
C TYR A 98 -0.11 20.20 -1.56
N LEU A 99 0.19 20.07 -2.86
CA LEU A 99 1.40 19.37 -3.32
C LEU A 99 2.68 20.10 -2.85
N TYR A 100 2.74 21.44 -2.97
CA TYR A 100 3.87 22.21 -2.45
C TYR A 100 4.04 22.08 -0.94
N PHE A 101 2.93 22.19 -0.19
CA PHE A 101 2.95 22.02 1.26
C PHE A 101 3.49 20.63 1.65
N MET A 102 3.00 19.58 0.99
CA MET A 102 3.43 18.23 1.29
C MET A 102 4.89 17.95 0.86
N ALA A 103 5.34 18.50 -0.28
CA ALA A 103 6.73 18.40 -0.73
C ALA A 103 7.69 19.09 0.25
N GLY A 104 7.30 20.23 0.79
CA GLY A 104 8.07 20.98 1.79
C GLY A 104 8.26 20.27 3.14
N LEU A 105 7.51 19.17 3.40
CA LEU A 105 7.73 18.31 4.58
C LEU A 105 8.91 17.33 4.37
N PHE A 106 9.31 17.10 3.12
CA PHE A 106 10.38 16.16 2.77
C PHE A 106 11.71 16.86 2.46
N SER A 107 11.67 18.10 2.00
CA SER A 107 12.86 18.87 1.69
C SER A 107 12.67 20.36 2.01
N SER A 108 13.77 21.05 2.31
CA SER A 108 13.85 22.52 2.36
C SER A 108 14.52 23.12 1.11
N ASP A 109 15.05 22.29 0.23
CA ASP A 109 15.63 22.71 -1.05
C ASP A 109 14.52 22.98 -2.07
N LYS A 110 14.52 24.19 -2.64
CA LYS A 110 13.48 24.64 -3.56
C LYS A 110 13.44 23.83 -4.85
N ASP A 111 14.60 23.51 -5.42
CA ASP A 111 14.69 22.81 -6.70
C ASP A 111 14.22 21.34 -6.53
N GLU A 112 14.50 20.76 -5.37
CA GLU A 112 14.00 19.43 -5.01
C GLU A 112 12.48 19.44 -4.80
N ILE A 113 11.94 20.46 -4.08
CA ILE A 113 10.49 20.64 -3.90
C ILE A 113 9.81 20.77 -5.26
N ASP A 114 10.31 21.65 -6.15
CA ASP A 114 9.76 21.86 -7.49
C ASP A 114 9.80 20.54 -8.30
N THR A 115 10.86 19.74 -8.16
CA THR A 115 10.96 18.42 -8.79
C THR A 115 9.87 17.46 -8.29
N PHE A 116 9.63 17.39 -6.97
CA PHE A 116 8.57 16.56 -6.39
C PHE A 116 7.20 17.02 -6.87
N VAL A 117 6.92 18.34 -6.81
CA VAL A 117 5.64 18.89 -7.22
C VAL A 117 5.36 18.64 -8.70
N ASN A 118 6.33 18.91 -9.59
CA ASN A 118 6.19 18.66 -11.02
C ASN A 118 5.85 17.18 -11.31
N ARG A 119 6.49 16.26 -10.59
CA ARG A 119 6.16 14.83 -10.68
C ARG A 119 4.74 14.54 -10.21
N GLY A 120 4.34 15.10 -9.06
CA GLY A 120 2.98 14.96 -8.51
C GLY A 120 1.90 15.48 -9.46
N VAL A 121 2.11 16.65 -10.05
CA VAL A 121 1.23 17.28 -11.07
C VAL A 121 1.05 16.36 -12.28
N ASN A 122 2.16 15.85 -12.81
CA ASN A 122 2.11 14.95 -13.98
C ASN A 122 1.38 13.64 -13.69
N MET A 123 1.49 13.12 -12.46
CA MET A 123 0.87 11.86 -12.07
C MET A 123 -0.62 11.97 -11.75
N CYS A 124 -1.05 13.07 -11.12
CA CYS A 124 -2.45 13.19 -10.70
C CYS A 124 -3.43 13.34 -11.86
N GLY A 125 -2.98 13.87 -13.01
CA GLY A 125 -3.81 14.03 -14.20
C GLY A 125 -5.01 14.97 -14.00
N LEU A 126 -4.91 15.93 -13.06
CA LEU A 126 -6.01 16.86 -12.73
C LEU A 126 -5.97 18.17 -13.55
N GLY A 127 -4.85 18.46 -14.22
CA GLY A 127 -4.70 19.66 -15.06
C GLY A 127 -5.06 20.96 -14.30
N ASP A 128 -5.82 21.82 -14.95
CA ASP A 128 -6.24 23.13 -14.40
C ASP A 128 -7.06 23.01 -13.10
N ARG A 129 -7.63 21.83 -12.81
CA ARG A 129 -8.33 21.58 -11.55
C ARG A 129 -7.43 21.72 -10.33
N LEU A 130 -6.10 21.61 -10.50
CA LEU A 130 -5.15 21.82 -9.40
C LEU A 130 -5.17 23.23 -8.83
N GLU A 131 -5.61 24.22 -9.60
CA GLU A 131 -5.77 25.61 -9.16
C GLU A 131 -7.06 25.84 -8.33
N GLU A 132 -7.96 24.84 -8.32
CA GLU A 132 -9.20 24.91 -7.57
C GLU A 132 -9.03 24.37 -6.14
N LYS A 133 -9.91 24.81 -5.23
CA LYS A 133 -9.93 24.30 -3.85
C LYS A 133 -10.34 22.82 -3.81
N ILE A 134 -9.59 22.04 -3.04
CA ILE A 134 -9.83 20.61 -2.83
C ILE A 134 -11.24 20.33 -2.29
N GLY A 135 -11.85 21.30 -1.58
CA GLY A 135 -13.23 21.17 -1.10
C GLY A 135 -14.27 20.95 -2.20
N GLY A 136 -13.96 21.31 -3.46
CA GLY A 136 -14.79 21.06 -4.64
C GLY A 136 -14.45 19.78 -5.43
N TYR A 137 -13.46 19.01 -4.97
CA TYR A 137 -13.03 17.80 -5.70
C TYR A 137 -14.00 16.64 -5.49
N SER A 138 -14.16 15.83 -6.53
CA SER A 138 -14.78 14.52 -6.42
C SER A 138 -13.90 13.56 -5.61
N ARG A 139 -14.47 12.46 -5.13
CA ARG A 139 -13.74 11.41 -4.40
C ARG A 139 -12.55 10.87 -5.22
N GLY A 140 -12.76 10.63 -6.53
CA GLY A 140 -11.71 10.19 -7.44
C GLY A 140 -10.59 11.20 -7.61
N MET A 141 -10.90 12.50 -7.73
CA MET A 141 -9.89 13.57 -7.78
C MET A 141 -9.07 13.64 -6.50
N ILE A 142 -9.71 13.55 -5.34
CA ILE A 142 -9.01 13.52 -4.04
C ILE A 142 -8.06 12.31 -4.00
N ARG A 143 -8.51 11.13 -4.40
CA ARG A 143 -7.68 9.92 -4.36
C ARG A 143 -6.49 9.99 -5.30
N LYS A 144 -6.67 10.54 -6.52
CA LYS A 144 -5.56 10.80 -7.47
C LYS A 144 -4.54 11.77 -6.89
N LEU A 145 -4.98 12.87 -6.27
CA LEU A 145 -4.10 13.83 -5.60
C LEU A 145 -3.32 13.18 -4.44
N LEU A 146 -3.99 12.39 -3.60
CA LEU A 146 -3.38 11.70 -2.47
C LEU A 146 -2.37 10.63 -2.89
N LEU A 147 -2.67 9.86 -3.95
CA LEU A 147 -1.71 8.92 -4.53
C LEU A 147 -0.48 9.67 -5.05
N SER A 148 -0.68 10.74 -5.82
CA SER A 148 0.41 11.54 -6.36
C SER A 148 1.30 12.11 -5.26
N ARG A 149 0.70 12.64 -4.18
CA ARG A 149 1.43 13.05 -2.97
C ARG A 149 2.25 11.91 -2.38
N ALA A 150 1.70 10.68 -2.32
CA ALA A 150 2.38 9.55 -1.72
C ALA A 150 3.60 9.08 -2.53
N VAL A 151 3.59 9.26 -3.85
CA VAL A 151 4.63 8.73 -4.74
C VAL A 151 5.54 9.79 -5.37
N MET A 152 5.23 11.08 -5.22
CA MET A 152 6.00 12.18 -5.85
C MET A 152 7.47 12.25 -5.39
N THR A 153 7.76 11.80 -4.16
CA THR A 153 9.13 11.75 -3.59
C THR A 153 9.92 10.52 -4.02
N ARG A 154 9.33 9.60 -4.78
CA ARG A 154 9.92 8.30 -5.16
C ARG A 154 10.40 7.48 -3.95
N PRO A 155 9.50 7.10 -3.04
CA PRO A 155 9.88 6.25 -1.91
C PRO A 155 10.43 4.89 -2.39
N ARG A 156 11.29 4.27 -1.61
CA ARG A 156 11.77 2.90 -1.88
C ARG A 156 10.62 1.88 -1.82
N LEU A 157 9.65 2.12 -0.92
CA LEU A 157 8.43 1.31 -0.80
C LEU A 157 7.22 2.22 -0.56
N ALA A 158 6.26 2.21 -1.49
CA ALA A 158 4.97 2.85 -1.32
C ALA A 158 3.96 1.87 -0.71
N ILE A 159 3.41 2.20 0.46
CA ILE A 159 2.42 1.38 1.17
C ILE A 159 1.06 2.03 1.01
N LEU A 160 0.12 1.34 0.36
CA LEU A 160 -1.20 1.86 0.03
C LEU A 160 -2.29 0.95 0.63
N ASP A 161 -3.02 1.48 1.61
CA ASP A 161 -4.11 0.75 2.26
C ASP A 161 -5.42 1.08 1.53
N GLU A 162 -6.07 0.06 0.92
CA GLU A 162 -7.33 0.18 0.18
C GLU A 162 -7.33 1.31 -0.87
N ALA A 163 -6.31 1.35 -1.74
CA ALA A 163 -6.04 2.47 -2.65
C ALA A 163 -7.20 2.85 -3.56
N THR A 164 -8.09 1.92 -3.90
CA THR A 164 -9.23 2.08 -4.83
C THR A 164 -10.59 2.02 -4.15
N SER A 165 -10.61 1.89 -2.81
CA SER A 165 -11.85 1.76 -2.03
C SER A 165 -12.82 2.92 -2.27
N GLY A 166 -14.08 2.58 -2.57
CA GLY A 166 -15.16 3.54 -2.77
C GLY A 166 -15.03 4.44 -4.00
N LEU A 167 -14.19 4.09 -4.97
CA LEU A 167 -14.11 4.74 -6.26
C LEU A 167 -15.03 4.07 -7.28
N ASP A 168 -15.47 4.84 -8.27
CA ASP A 168 -16.07 4.27 -9.48
C ASP A 168 -15.03 3.51 -10.32
N VAL A 169 -15.51 2.69 -11.25
CA VAL A 169 -14.69 1.79 -12.05
C VAL A 169 -13.60 2.53 -12.84
N ILE A 170 -13.91 3.71 -13.39
CA ILE A 170 -12.96 4.48 -14.23
C ILE A 170 -11.82 5.00 -13.36
N ASN A 171 -12.16 5.65 -12.24
CA ASN A 171 -11.15 6.19 -11.33
C ASN A 171 -10.30 5.08 -10.68
N ALA A 172 -10.91 3.94 -10.31
CA ALA A 172 -10.17 2.79 -9.81
C ALA A 172 -9.20 2.22 -10.86
N LEU A 173 -9.62 2.13 -12.12
CA LEU A 173 -8.76 1.68 -13.22
C LEU A 173 -7.56 2.63 -13.44
N ASP A 174 -7.79 3.95 -13.39
CA ASP A 174 -6.72 4.95 -13.54
C ASP A 174 -5.67 4.83 -12.43
N ILE A 175 -6.11 4.64 -11.17
CA ILE A 175 -5.20 4.42 -10.03
C ILE A 175 -4.35 3.16 -10.26
N ARG A 176 -4.96 2.05 -10.66
CA ARG A 176 -4.25 0.79 -10.93
C ARG A 176 -3.25 0.91 -12.06
N LYS A 177 -3.62 1.58 -13.17
CA LYS A 177 -2.70 1.86 -14.29
C LYS A 177 -1.52 2.71 -13.83
N THR A 178 -1.76 3.71 -12.99
CA THR A 178 -0.70 4.57 -12.44
C THR A 178 0.27 3.74 -11.58
N ILE A 179 -0.21 2.89 -10.68
CA ILE A 179 0.63 2.02 -9.85
C ILE A 179 1.48 1.09 -10.73
N ARG A 180 0.86 0.41 -11.71
CA ARG A 180 1.57 -0.47 -12.66
C ARG A 180 2.65 0.28 -13.43
N LYS A 181 2.33 1.48 -13.92
CA LYS A 181 3.28 2.32 -14.65
C LYS A 181 4.48 2.69 -13.80
N LEU A 182 4.26 3.14 -12.56
CA LEU A 182 5.33 3.52 -11.64
C LEU A 182 6.24 2.33 -11.26
N SER A 183 5.69 1.14 -11.09
CA SER A 183 6.49 -0.06 -10.87
C SER A 183 7.31 -0.42 -12.11
N ALA A 184 6.71 -0.45 -13.29
CA ALA A 184 7.36 -0.88 -14.53
C ALA A 184 8.40 0.13 -15.07
N GLU A 185 8.10 1.43 -15.01
CA GLU A 185 8.94 2.47 -15.62
C GLU A 185 9.93 3.10 -14.61
N ASP A 186 9.50 3.27 -13.35
CA ASP A 186 10.30 3.92 -12.32
C ASP A 186 10.95 2.93 -11.34
N GLY A 187 10.66 1.63 -11.45
CA GLY A 187 11.17 0.59 -10.55
C GLY A 187 10.67 0.71 -9.10
N MET A 188 9.53 1.40 -8.88
CA MET A 188 8.99 1.58 -7.55
C MET A 188 8.38 0.29 -7.00
N SER A 189 8.65 0.01 -5.73
CA SER A 189 8.05 -1.13 -5.01
C SER A 189 6.76 -0.71 -4.31
N PHE A 190 5.77 -1.60 -4.30
CA PHE A 190 4.47 -1.34 -3.67
C PHE A 190 4.06 -2.47 -2.73
N LEU A 191 3.55 -2.09 -1.56
CA LEU A 191 2.76 -2.96 -0.69
C LEU A 191 1.33 -2.44 -0.68
N LEU A 192 0.42 -3.20 -1.26
CA LEU A 192 -1.00 -2.88 -1.32
C LEU A 192 -1.77 -3.70 -0.28
N SER A 193 -2.85 -3.15 0.26
CA SER A 193 -3.91 -3.97 0.86
C SER A 193 -5.20 -3.80 0.09
N SER A 194 -5.96 -4.86 -0.03
CA SER A 194 -7.32 -4.81 -0.57
C SER A 194 -8.16 -5.99 -0.11
N HIS A 195 -9.48 -5.81 -0.12
CA HIS A 195 -10.46 -6.87 -0.03
C HIS A 195 -11.10 -7.17 -1.41
N ASN A 196 -10.78 -6.40 -2.46
CA ASN A 196 -11.26 -6.61 -3.83
C ASN A 196 -10.25 -7.43 -4.63
N MET A 197 -10.48 -8.74 -4.73
CA MET A 197 -9.55 -9.68 -5.34
C MET A 197 -9.44 -9.52 -6.84
N LEU A 198 -10.51 -9.14 -7.54
CA LEU A 198 -10.50 -8.87 -8.99
C LEU A 198 -9.58 -7.68 -9.33
N GLU A 199 -9.58 -6.65 -8.47
CA GLU A 199 -8.68 -5.51 -8.66
C GLU A 199 -7.22 -5.88 -8.47
N ILE A 200 -6.94 -6.69 -7.46
CA ILE A 200 -5.59 -7.15 -7.14
C ILE A 200 -5.05 -8.08 -8.23
N GLU A 201 -5.88 -8.94 -8.78
CA GLU A 201 -5.52 -9.80 -9.91
C GLU A 201 -4.99 -9.02 -11.12
N TYR A 202 -5.48 -7.79 -11.31
CA TYR A 202 -5.02 -6.90 -12.38
C TYR A 202 -3.70 -6.18 -12.06
N VAL A 203 -3.44 -5.80 -10.79
CA VAL A 203 -2.39 -4.84 -10.46
C VAL A 203 -1.15 -5.47 -9.84
N SER A 204 -1.27 -6.59 -9.12
CA SER A 204 -0.16 -7.17 -8.35
C SER A 204 0.64 -8.22 -9.13
N ASP A 205 1.89 -8.38 -8.75
CA ASP A 205 2.78 -9.44 -9.25
C ASP A 205 2.67 -10.67 -8.36
N ARG A 206 2.65 -10.47 -7.02
CA ARG A 206 2.44 -11.52 -6.03
C ARG A 206 1.43 -11.06 -4.98
N VAL A 207 0.79 -12.04 -4.36
CA VAL A 207 -0.19 -11.81 -3.29
C VAL A 207 0.12 -12.64 -2.06
N GLY A 208 -0.18 -12.08 -0.88
CA GLY A 208 -0.28 -12.78 0.38
C GLY A 208 -1.73 -12.83 0.83
N ILE A 209 -2.29 -14.03 0.95
CA ILE A 209 -3.65 -14.25 1.45
C ILE A 209 -3.61 -14.27 2.96
N MET A 210 -4.34 -13.36 3.60
CA MET A 210 -4.37 -13.22 5.05
C MET A 210 -5.75 -13.53 5.61
N ALA A 211 -5.82 -14.41 6.60
CA ALA A 211 -7.03 -14.71 7.35
C ALA A 211 -6.66 -14.97 8.83
N HIS A 212 -7.57 -14.63 9.75
CA HIS A 212 -7.40 -14.88 11.21
C HIS A 212 -6.05 -14.43 11.77
N GLY A 213 -5.51 -13.33 11.28
CA GLY A 213 -4.21 -12.79 11.69
C GLY A 213 -2.99 -13.53 11.14
N LYS A 214 -3.14 -14.48 10.23
CA LYS A 214 -2.06 -15.28 9.65
C LYS A 214 -1.98 -15.13 8.15
N ILE A 215 -0.78 -15.34 7.58
CA ILE A 215 -0.61 -15.57 6.15
C ILE A 215 -0.91 -17.04 5.85
N MET A 216 -1.92 -17.28 5.03
CA MET A 216 -2.38 -18.59 4.65
C MET A 216 -1.68 -19.12 3.39
N ALA A 217 -1.42 -18.23 2.44
CA ALA A 217 -0.71 -18.55 1.20
C ALA A 217 0.01 -17.30 0.66
N VAL A 218 1.14 -17.50 -0.02
CA VAL A 218 1.89 -16.48 -0.77
C VAL A 218 2.29 -17.08 -2.11
N GLY A 219 2.21 -16.30 -3.16
CA GLY A 219 2.64 -16.68 -4.51
C GLY A 219 2.22 -15.68 -5.57
N THR A 220 2.62 -15.90 -6.81
CA THR A 220 2.04 -15.24 -7.96
C THR A 220 0.58 -15.70 -8.14
N ILE A 221 -0.21 -14.93 -8.85
CA ILE A 221 -1.63 -15.26 -9.08
C ILE A 221 -1.74 -16.61 -9.81
N ASP A 222 -0.91 -16.85 -10.82
CA ASP A 222 -0.91 -18.10 -11.60
C ASP A 222 -0.47 -19.31 -10.76
N GLU A 223 0.57 -19.17 -9.92
CA GLU A 223 1.01 -20.21 -8.98
C GLU A 223 -0.11 -20.57 -8.00
N LEU A 224 -0.82 -19.59 -7.47
CA LEU A 224 -1.90 -19.83 -6.53
C LEU A 224 -3.11 -20.45 -7.21
N LYS A 225 -3.51 -19.98 -8.40
CA LYS A 225 -4.57 -20.62 -9.20
C LYS A 225 -4.27 -22.07 -9.49
N GLN A 226 -3.04 -22.37 -9.91
CA GLN A 226 -2.61 -23.75 -10.18
C GLN A 226 -2.59 -24.60 -8.90
N ARG A 227 -2.03 -24.09 -7.80
CA ARG A 227 -1.92 -24.81 -6.52
C ARG A 227 -3.28 -25.18 -5.93
N TYR A 228 -4.24 -24.28 -6.07
CA TYR A 228 -5.59 -24.46 -5.51
C TYR A 228 -6.62 -24.86 -6.57
N GLU A 229 -6.21 -25.19 -7.81
CA GLU A 229 -7.07 -25.60 -8.94
C GLU A 229 -8.23 -24.62 -9.20
N ALA A 230 -8.01 -23.32 -9.03
CA ALA A 230 -9.00 -22.24 -9.06
C ALA A 230 -8.95 -21.46 -10.37
N ALA A 231 -10.10 -20.95 -10.84
CA ALA A 231 -10.18 -20.15 -12.05
C ALA A 231 -9.74 -18.68 -11.85
N ASN A 232 -9.92 -18.14 -10.64
CA ASN A 232 -9.63 -16.77 -10.28
C ASN A 232 -9.17 -16.67 -8.81
N LEU A 233 -8.76 -15.46 -8.40
CA LEU A 233 -8.25 -15.22 -7.06
C LEU A 233 -9.32 -15.33 -5.96
N GLU A 234 -10.60 -15.08 -6.29
CA GLU A 234 -11.72 -15.25 -5.34
C GLU A 234 -11.90 -16.73 -4.97
N GLU A 235 -11.84 -17.63 -5.96
CA GLU A 235 -11.90 -19.07 -5.71
C GLU A 235 -10.67 -19.58 -4.94
N VAL A 236 -9.46 -19.04 -5.24
CA VAL A 236 -8.25 -19.34 -4.45
C VAL A 236 -8.50 -18.97 -2.99
N PHE A 237 -9.00 -17.77 -2.74
CA PHE A 237 -9.26 -17.28 -1.39
C PHE A 237 -10.28 -18.18 -0.66
N GLU A 238 -11.39 -18.50 -1.29
CA GLU A 238 -12.41 -19.39 -0.71
C GLU A 238 -11.82 -20.74 -0.29
N ARG A 239 -11.06 -21.39 -1.19
CA ARG A 239 -10.44 -22.68 -0.91
C ARG A 239 -9.37 -22.62 0.18
N VAL A 240 -8.57 -21.55 0.21
CA VAL A 240 -7.55 -21.34 1.24
C VAL A 240 -8.17 -21.18 2.62
N VAL A 241 -9.22 -20.38 2.75
CA VAL A 241 -9.86 -20.10 4.03
C VAL A 241 -10.68 -21.30 4.52
N THR A 242 -11.47 -21.92 3.63
CA THR A 242 -12.32 -23.08 3.99
C THR A 242 -11.48 -24.30 4.38
N SER A 243 -10.30 -24.50 3.77
CA SER A 243 -9.41 -25.61 4.12
C SER A 243 -8.79 -25.49 5.53
N ASP A 244 -8.73 -24.30 6.09
CA ASP A 244 -8.20 -24.05 7.45
C ASP A 244 -9.28 -24.18 8.53
N GLU A 245 -10.57 -23.95 8.19
CA GLU A 245 -11.69 -24.16 9.11
C GLU A 245 -11.99 -25.64 9.41
N VAL A 246 -11.44 -26.56 8.60
CA VAL A 246 -11.62 -28.02 8.73
C VAL A 246 -10.47 -28.66 9.54
N ARG A 247 -9.46 -27.92 9.95
CA ARG A 247 -8.34 -28.37 10.79
C ARG A 247 -8.40 -27.78 12.19
#